data_4a4a5a3cec0e72dbdcd6658ce534cef5
#
_entry.id   4a4a5a3cec0e72dbdcd6658ce534cef5
#
_cell.length_a   1.000
_cell.length_b   1.000
_cell.length_c   1.000
_cell.angle_alpha   90.00
_cell.angle_beta   90.00
_cell.angle_gamma   90.00
#
_symmetry.space_group_name_H-M   'P 1'
#
loop_
_entity.id
_entity.type
_entity.pdbx_description
1 polymer ?
#
loop_
_entity_poly.entity_id
_entity_poly.type
_entity_poly.pdbx_seq_one_letter_code
_entity_poly.pdbx_strand_id
1 'polypeptide(L)'
;MSFMVSLNKTAIVTGAASGMWLLFAHNWAGLGGSVVLCDADGEALAKAARGIRDSHAGQALDVLCDVREYGQVEHACRTAYETFGSLDLVCNFAGGTATRVLGVRGTIGEFPDVPIAVYDWGIDVNLKGQFYFCHAASRYMRRQKSGLIVNIGSITGMEGDGYGVDYPTAKSSVMFGLTKSVAQYGSQYGFRCVCVSPGPVLTRPGMAEMETLLGRAAEPQEIVDLILFLASDKGQFINGENIMIDGGRNAMGRGKA
;
A
#
# COMPACT_ATOMS: atom_id res chain seq x y z
N MET A 1 -6.47 16.08 -18.59
CA MET A 1 -7.62 16.26 -17.67
C MET A 1 -7.05 16.18 -16.25
N SER A 2 -7.00 17.28 -15.51
CA SER A 2 -6.49 17.27 -14.13
C SER A 2 -7.43 16.46 -13.26
N PHE A 3 -6.93 15.39 -12.65
CA PHE A 3 -7.63 14.72 -11.56
C PHE A 3 -7.51 15.63 -10.34
N MET A 4 -8.52 16.48 -10.10
CA MET A 4 -8.50 17.35 -8.93
C MET A 4 -8.69 16.51 -7.67
N VAL A 5 -7.57 16.15 -7.03
CA VAL A 5 -7.57 15.82 -5.61
C VAL A 5 -7.82 17.15 -4.89
N SER A 6 -8.78 17.18 -3.98
CA SER A 6 -9.09 18.40 -3.24
C SER A 6 -7.85 18.88 -2.48
N LEU A 7 -7.42 20.09 -2.75
CA LEU A 7 -6.46 20.85 -1.94
C LEU A 7 -6.90 20.78 -0.47
N ASN A 8 -5.97 20.48 0.44
CA ASN A 8 -6.17 20.33 1.91
C ASN A 8 -6.62 18.93 2.42
N LYS A 9 -6.29 17.85 1.75
CA LYS A 9 -6.45 16.48 2.26
C LYS A 9 -5.14 15.93 2.82
N THR A 10 -5.23 15.15 3.88
CA THR A 10 -4.09 14.51 4.55
C THR A 10 -4.01 13.02 4.20
N ALA A 11 -2.86 12.59 3.71
CA ALA A 11 -2.56 11.19 3.46
C ALA A 11 -1.48 10.65 4.40
N ILE A 12 -1.65 9.40 4.87
CA ILE A 12 -0.56 8.58 5.40
C ILE A 12 -0.12 7.61 4.30
N VAL A 13 1.19 7.49 4.11
CA VAL A 13 1.79 6.54 3.16
C VAL A 13 2.81 5.70 3.91
N THR A 14 2.62 4.37 3.93
CA THR A 14 3.55 3.45 4.58
C THR A 14 4.53 2.84 3.57
N GLY A 15 5.77 2.54 3.99
CA GLY A 15 6.84 2.14 3.07
C GLY A 15 7.30 3.28 2.18
N ALA A 16 7.19 4.52 2.66
CA ALA A 16 7.29 5.73 1.87
C ALA A 16 8.71 6.26 1.66
N ALA A 17 9.73 5.62 2.24
CA ALA A 17 11.11 6.09 2.13
C ALA A 17 11.71 5.91 0.74
N SER A 18 11.11 5.11 -0.14
CA SER A 18 11.67 4.82 -1.46
C SER A 18 10.63 4.33 -2.49
N GLY A 19 11.09 4.19 -3.75
CA GLY A 19 10.37 3.50 -4.82
C GLY A 19 9.03 4.14 -5.19
N MET A 20 8.09 3.29 -5.58
CA MET A 20 6.77 3.70 -6.07
C MET A 20 5.95 4.46 -5.02
N TRP A 21 6.14 4.18 -3.75
CA TRP A 21 5.38 4.81 -2.67
C TRP A 21 5.89 6.21 -2.35
N LEU A 22 7.19 6.45 -2.48
CA LEU A 22 7.75 7.80 -2.48
C LEU A 22 7.27 8.60 -3.70
N LEU A 23 7.17 7.98 -4.88
CA LEU A 23 6.58 8.60 -6.07
C LEU A 23 5.13 9.02 -5.82
N PHE A 24 4.31 8.18 -5.19
CA PHE A 24 2.95 8.54 -4.79
C PHE A 24 2.95 9.76 -3.86
N ALA A 25 3.82 9.78 -2.84
CA ALA A 25 3.90 10.89 -1.89
C ALA A 25 4.28 12.21 -2.57
N HIS A 26 5.21 12.20 -3.54
CA HIS A 26 5.53 13.35 -4.38
C HIS A 26 4.34 13.83 -5.21
N ASN A 27 3.61 12.91 -5.85
CA ASN A 27 2.42 13.25 -6.64
C ASN A 27 1.33 13.88 -5.76
N TRP A 28 1.08 13.31 -4.56
CA TRP A 28 0.10 13.83 -3.61
C TRP A 28 0.44 15.23 -3.14
N ALA A 29 1.68 15.47 -2.73
CA ALA A 29 2.17 16.78 -2.31
C ALA A 29 2.17 17.79 -3.46
N GLY A 30 2.49 17.36 -4.68
CA GLY A 30 2.41 18.18 -5.89
C GLY A 30 0.99 18.66 -6.23
N LEU A 31 -0.03 17.92 -5.80
CA LEU A 31 -1.44 18.32 -5.90
C LEU A 31 -1.90 19.21 -4.73
N GLY A 32 -1.00 19.57 -3.81
CA GLY A 32 -1.27 20.41 -2.64
C GLY A 32 -1.76 19.68 -1.41
N GLY A 33 -1.73 18.33 -1.42
CA GLY A 33 -2.07 17.53 -0.25
C GLY A 33 -0.97 17.51 0.81
N SER A 34 -1.34 17.35 2.08
CA SER A 34 -0.41 17.05 3.17
C SER A 34 -0.12 15.55 3.20
N VAL A 35 1.12 15.15 3.47
CA VAL A 35 1.52 13.74 3.51
C VAL A 35 2.34 13.41 4.75
N VAL A 36 1.96 12.34 5.43
CA VAL A 36 2.75 11.72 6.50
C VAL A 36 3.40 10.47 5.91
N LEU A 37 4.72 10.50 5.81
CA LEU A 37 5.52 9.38 5.36
C LEU A 37 5.85 8.50 6.55
N CYS A 38 5.59 7.21 6.45
CA CYS A 38 5.90 6.21 7.45
C CYS A 38 6.83 5.15 6.85
N ASP A 39 7.94 4.87 7.53
CA ASP A 39 8.87 3.80 7.16
C ASP A 39 9.67 3.35 8.39
N ALA A 40 10.23 2.15 8.34
CA ALA A 40 11.13 1.63 9.37
C ALA A 40 12.58 2.12 9.18
N ASP A 41 12.95 2.60 7.99
CA ASP A 41 14.26 3.20 7.70
C ASP A 41 14.21 4.73 7.95
N GLY A 42 14.61 5.14 9.13
CA GLY A 42 14.53 6.54 9.55
C GLY A 42 15.44 7.49 8.76
N GLU A 43 16.59 7.05 8.27
CA GLU A 43 17.50 7.91 7.49
C GLU A 43 16.92 8.16 6.07
N ALA A 44 16.54 7.10 5.39
CA ALA A 44 15.91 7.21 4.07
C ALA A 44 14.59 8.00 4.15
N LEU A 45 13.79 7.79 5.22
CA LEU A 45 12.54 8.49 5.46
C LEU A 45 12.74 10.00 5.63
N ALA A 46 13.69 10.43 6.46
CA ALA A 46 13.99 11.83 6.68
C ALA A 46 14.49 12.54 5.40
N LYS A 47 15.26 11.82 4.57
CA LYS A 47 15.69 12.32 3.24
C LYS A 47 14.50 12.48 2.30
N ALA A 48 13.61 11.49 2.24
CA ALA A 48 12.41 11.53 1.40
C ALA A 48 11.50 12.71 1.77
N ALA A 49 11.22 12.90 3.05
CA ALA A 49 10.39 14.01 3.51
C ALA A 49 10.99 15.38 3.21
N ARG A 50 12.31 15.55 3.37
CA ARG A 50 13.00 16.78 2.95
C ARG A 50 12.82 17.04 1.47
N GLY A 51 13.05 16.02 0.62
CA GLY A 51 12.89 16.15 -0.83
C GLY A 51 11.48 16.62 -1.24
N ILE A 52 10.44 16.16 -0.55
CA ILE A 52 9.07 16.62 -0.80
C ILE A 52 8.88 18.07 -0.37
N ARG A 53 9.33 18.44 0.84
CA ARG A 53 9.22 19.82 1.35
C ARG A 53 9.95 20.83 0.45
N ASP A 54 11.10 20.44 -0.10
CA ASP A 54 11.89 21.32 -0.98
C ASP A 54 11.29 21.46 -2.38
N SER A 55 10.49 20.49 -2.83
CA SER A 55 10.01 20.43 -4.22
C SER A 55 8.54 20.82 -4.40
N HIS A 56 7.75 20.83 -3.33
CA HIS A 56 6.30 21.01 -3.41
C HIS A 56 5.77 21.98 -2.36
N ALA A 57 4.64 22.65 -2.69
CA ALA A 57 3.92 23.50 -1.74
C ALA A 57 3.17 22.69 -0.66
N GLY A 58 2.96 21.36 -0.88
CA GLY A 58 2.36 20.46 0.09
C GLY A 58 3.25 20.23 1.29
N GLN A 59 2.63 19.97 2.44
CA GLN A 59 3.35 19.71 3.68
C GLN A 59 3.72 18.21 3.78
N ALA A 60 4.94 17.91 4.18
CA ALA A 60 5.39 16.54 4.41
C ALA A 60 5.97 16.38 5.82
N LEU A 61 5.52 15.32 6.50
CA LEU A 61 6.00 14.94 7.82
C LEU A 61 6.53 13.51 7.77
N ASP A 62 7.67 13.27 8.37
CA ASP A 62 8.26 11.94 8.53
C ASP A 62 7.96 11.39 9.92
N VAL A 63 7.45 10.16 9.97
CA VAL A 63 7.14 9.44 11.22
C VAL A 63 7.76 8.05 11.13
N LEU A 64 8.81 7.81 11.95
CA LEU A 64 9.42 6.48 12.06
C LEU A 64 8.36 5.48 12.51
N CYS A 65 8.11 4.45 11.71
CA CYS A 65 7.04 3.50 11.98
C CYS A 65 7.37 2.11 11.41
N ASP A 66 7.61 1.16 12.30
CA ASP A 66 7.50 -0.24 11.97
C ASP A 66 6.02 -0.64 12.02
N VAL A 67 5.47 -1.04 10.88
CA VAL A 67 4.04 -1.39 10.76
C VAL A 67 3.63 -2.60 11.60
N ARG A 68 4.60 -3.39 12.11
CA ARG A 68 4.38 -4.52 13.02
C ARG A 68 4.09 -4.07 14.46
N GLU A 69 4.41 -2.81 14.78
CA GLU A 69 4.31 -2.24 16.12
C GLU A 69 3.07 -1.35 16.22
N TYR A 70 1.97 -1.89 16.79
CA TYR A 70 0.69 -1.19 16.84
C TYR A 70 0.76 0.21 17.48
N GLY A 71 1.57 0.39 18.53
CA GLY A 71 1.77 1.69 19.19
C GLY A 71 2.38 2.75 18.27
N GLN A 72 3.29 2.35 17.36
CA GLN A 72 3.87 3.26 16.36
C GLN A 72 2.84 3.61 15.28
N VAL A 73 2.00 2.66 14.89
CA VAL A 73 0.90 2.89 13.95
C VAL A 73 -0.14 3.86 14.53
N GLU A 74 -0.54 3.69 15.79
CA GLU A 74 -1.43 4.64 16.49
C GLU A 74 -0.82 6.03 16.57
N HIS A 75 0.48 6.11 16.88
CA HIS A 75 1.21 7.38 16.91
C HIS A 75 1.19 8.07 15.54
N ALA A 76 1.47 7.36 14.46
CA ALA A 76 1.43 7.92 13.12
C ALA A 76 0.04 8.48 12.74
N CYS A 77 -1.03 7.72 13.01
CA CYS A 77 -2.40 8.17 12.75
C CYS A 77 -2.78 9.40 13.60
N ARG A 78 -2.39 9.41 14.88
CA ARG A 78 -2.61 10.55 15.79
C ARG A 78 -1.86 11.78 15.29
N THR A 79 -0.57 11.64 14.99
CA THR A 79 0.28 12.73 14.51
C THR A 79 -0.28 13.36 13.23
N ALA A 80 -0.72 12.54 12.27
CA ALA A 80 -1.37 13.04 11.05
C ALA A 80 -2.59 13.91 11.36
N TYR A 81 -3.49 13.38 12.20
CA TYR A 81 -4.73 14.06 12.55
C TYR A 81 -4.50 15.35 13.37
N GLU A 82 -3.61 15.31 14.37
CA GLU A 82 -3.32 16.45 15.24
C GLU A 82 -2.55 17.57 14.50
N THR A 83 -1.67 17.20 13.54
CA THR A 83 -0.87 18.17 12.80
C THR A 83 -1.68 18.86 11.69
N PHE A 84 -2.47 18.09 10.96
CA PHE A 84 -3.14 18.57 9.75
C PHE A 84 -4.66 18.71 9.87
N GLY A 85 -5.24 18.32 11.01
CA GLY A 85 -6.66 18.46 11.29
C GLY A 85 -7.57 17.41 10.66
N SER A 86 -7.03 16.55 9.79
CA SER A 86 -7.77 15.44 9.16
C SER A 86 -6.88 14.25 8.85
N LEU A 87 -7.51 13.09 8.62
CA LEU A 87 -6.88 11.90 8.06
C LEU A 87 -7.80 11.37 6.96
N ASP A 88 -7.54 11.80 5.72
CA ASP A 88 -8.44 11.57 4.58
C ASP A 88 -8.10 10.32 3.78
N LEU A 89 -6.81 9.96 3.76
CA LEU A 89 -6.32 8.81 3.01
C LEU A 89 -5.28 8.05 3.83
N VAL A 90 -5.40 6.73 3.84
CA VAL A 90 -4.33 5.84 4.30
C VAL A 90 -3.96 4.90 3.17
N CYS A 91 -2.67 4.92 2.81
CA CYS A 91 -2.08 4.05 1.83
C CYS A 91 -1.22 2.99 2.53
N ASN A 92 -1.76 1.78 2.66
CA ASN A 92 -1.11 0.64 3.31
C ASN A 92 -0.16 -0.06 2.36
N PHE A 93 1.01 0.54 2.12
CA PHE A 93 1.92 0.12 1.07
C PHE A 93 3.20 -0.55 1.59
N ALA A 94 3.52 -0.44 2.87
CA ALA A 94 4.63 -1.18 3.47
C ALA A 94 4.44 -2.68 3.24
N GLY A 95 5.49 -3.34 2.78
CA GLY A 95 5.46 -4.76 2.54
C GLY A 95 6.59 -5.24 1.64
N GLY A 96 6.60 -6.53 1.40
CA GLY A 96 7.56 -7.20 0.55
C GLY A 96 7.65 -8.67 0.87
N THR A 97 8.43 -9.41 0.07
CA THR A 97 8.69 -10.83 0.34
C THR A 97 9.69 -10.94 1.49
N ALA A 98 9.34 -11.70 2.52
CA ALA A 98 10.17 -11.90 3.71
C ALA A 98 11.56 -12.44 3.35
N THR A 99 11.64 -13.39 2.44
CA THR A 99 12.90 -13.96 1.94
C THR A 99 13.88 -12.92 1.43
N ARG A 100 13.37 -11.90 0.73
CA ARG A 100 14.20 -10.80 0.22
C ARG A 100 14.65 -9.87 1.32
N VAL A 101 13.74 -9.52 2.23
CA VAL A 101 13.99 -8.55 3.30
C VAL A 101 14.92 -9.14 4.35
N LEU A 102 14.74 -10.43 4.68
CA LEU A 102 15.59 -11.12 5.65
C LEU A 102 16.92 -11.63 5.05
N GLY A 103 17.18 -11.34 3.77
CA GLY A 103 18.42 -11.73 3.12
C GLY A 103 18.59 -13.25 2.90
N VAL A 104 17.52 -14.02 3.02
CA VAL A 104 17.55 -15.50 2.91
C VAL A 104 17.15 -16.01 1.51
N ARG A 105 16.95 -15.12 0.56
CA ARG A 105 16.59 -15.49 -0.81
C ARG A 105 17.69 -16.34 -1.46
N GLY A 106 17.30 -17.51 -1.95
CA GLY A 106 18.21 -18.49 -2.56
C GLY A 106 18.85 -19.46 -1.56
N THR A 107 18.65 -19.26 -0.26
CA THR A 107 19.09 -20.19 0.78
C THR A 107 17.92 -20.98 1.38
N ILE A 108 16.71 -20.60 1.08
CA ILE A 108 15.50 -21.32 1.50
C ILE A 108 15.33 -22.48 0.52
N GLY A 109 15.34 -23.67 1.06
CA GLY A 109 15.09 -24.90 0.36
C GLY A 109 13.64 -25.02 -0.14
N GLU A 110 13.15 -26.23 -0.21
CA GLU A 110 11.75 -26.48 -0.54
C GLU A 110 10.81 -25.98 0.57
N PHE A 111 9.52 -25.86 0.26
CA PHE A 111 8.52 -25.33 1.19
C PHE A 111 8.61 -25.86 2.63
N PRO A 112 8.82 -27.18 2.86
CA PRO A 112 8.91 -27.71 4.22
C PRO A 112 10.11 -27.18 5.03
N ASP A 113 11.13 -26.67 4.36
CA ASP A 113 12.39 -26.20 4.97
C ASP A 113 12.40 -24.68 5.22
N VAL A 114 11.34 -23.97 4.82
CA VAL A 114 11.21 -22.53 5.06
C VAL A 114 11.10 -22.26 6.56
N PRO A 115 12.01 -21.47 7.16
CA PRO A 115 11.93 -21.14 8.59
C PRO A 115 10.61 -20.49 8.94
N ILE A 116 9.96 -20.92 10.02
CA ILE A 116 8.67 -20.36 10.48
C ILE A 116 8.77 -18.84 10.70
N ALA A 117 9.90 -18.35 11.20
CA ALA A 117 10.13 -16.92 11.38
C ALA A 117 10.03 -16.09 10.07
N VAL A 118 10.29 -16.69 8.91
CA VAL A 118 10.09 -16.04 7.59
C VAL A 118 8.60 -15.87 7.33
N TYR A 119 7.82 -16.91 7.57
CA TYR A 119 6.36 -16.87 7.44
C TYR A 119 5.75 -15.83 8.39
N ASP A 120 6.12 -15.89 9.66
CA ASP A 120 5.62 -14.96 10.69
C ASP A 120 5.92 -13.50 10.31
N TRP A 121 7.15 -13.21 9.90
CA TRP A 121 7.51 -11.87 9.46
C TRP A 121 6.67 -11.42 8.26
N GLY A 122 6.48 -12.30 7.28
CA GLY A 122 5.68 -12.01 6.09
C GLY A 122 4.23 -11.67 6.42
N ILE A 123 3.62 -12.42 7.32
CA ILE A 123 2.25 -12.17 7.82
C ILE A 123 2.22 -10.88 8.63
N ASP A 124 3.19 -10.67 9.53
CA ASP A 124 3.22 -9.48 10.40
C ASP A 124 3.30 -8.18 9.60
N VAL A 125 4.13 -8.14 8.57
CA VAL A 125 4.27 -6.92 7.76
C VAL A 125 3.13 -6.77 6.74
N ASN A 126 2.87 -7.83 5.94
CA ASN A 126 1.99 -7.70 4.77
C ASN A 126 0.49 -7.79 5.09
N LEU A 127 0.12 -8.39 6.23
CA LEU A 127 -1.28 -8.52 6.66
C LEU A 127 -1.55 -7.74 7.95
N LYS A 128 -0.85 -8.04 9.05
CA LYS A 128 -1.10 -7.37 10.34
C LYS A 128 -0.80 -5.88 10.27
N GLY A 129 0.28 -5.46 9.61
CA GLY A 129 0.59 -4.04 9.42
C GLY A 129 -0.54 -3.28 8.74
N GLN A 130 -1.11 -3.83 7.66
CA GLN A 130 -2.26 -3.22 6.99
C GLN A 130 -3.51 -3.22 7.89
N PHE A 131 -3.77 -4.30 8.60
CA PHE A 131 -4.86 -4.35 9.58
C PHE A 131 -4.69 -3.29 10.68
N TYR A 132 -3.49 -3.09 11.20
CA TYR A 132 -3.23 -2.11 12.24
C TYR A 132 -3.53 -0.68 11.78
N PHE A 133 -3.10 -0.30 10.57
CA PHE A 133 -3.46 0.99 10.00
C PHE A 133 -4.96 1.12 9.71
N CYS A 134 -5.61 0.07 9.17
CA CYS A 134 -7.07 0.06 9.01
C CYS A 134 -7.77 0.32 10.35
N HIS A 135 -7.34 -0.36 11.42
CA HIS A 135 -7.92 -0.23 12.75
C HIS A 135 -7.69 1.15 13.35
N ALA A 136 -6.46 1.66 13.36
CA ALA A 136 -6.11 2.93 13.96
C ALA A 136 -6.76 4.11 13.22
N ALA A 137 -6.68 4.14 11.89
CA ALA A 137 -7.24 5.20 11.06
C ALA A 137 -8.77 5.26 11.13
N SER A 138 -9.44 4.11 11.24
CA SER A 138 -10.91 4.04 11.37
C SER A 138 -11.45 4.88 12.54
N ARG A 139 -10.68 5.07 13.61
CA ARG A 139 -11.08 5.91 14.75
C ARG A 139 -11.26 7.38 14.36
N TYR A 140 -10.40 7.89 13.49
CA TYR A 140 -10.43 9.27 12.99
C TYR A 140 -11.45 9.41 11.88
N MET A 141 -11.41 8.53 10.87
CA MET A 141 -12.31 8.57 9.72
C MET A 141 -13.79 8.42 10.13
N ARG A 142 -14.09 7.60 11.15
CA ARG A 142 -15.43 7.49 11.73
C ARG A 142 -15.93 8.81 12.33
N ARG A 143 -15.05 9.56 13.02
CA ARG A 143 -15.40 10.87 13.60
C ARG A 143 -15.60 11.92 12.52
N GLN A 144 -14.77 11.89 11.48
CA GLN A 144 -14.85 12.78 10.30
C GLN A 144 -16.06 12.48 9.43
N LYS A 145 -16.59 11.26 9.48
CA LYS A 145 -17.60 10.71 8.56
C LYS A 145 -17.11 10.73 7.10
N SER A 146 -15.82 10.60 6.90
CA SER A 146 -15.15 10.58 5.59
C SER A 146 -13.80 9.91 5.68
N GLY A 147 -13.29 9.43 4.55
CA GLY A 147 -11.95 8.87 4.42
C GLY A 147 -11.90 7.74 3.39
N LEU A 148 -10.68 7.40 3.04
CA LEU A 148 -10.37 6.27 2.17
C LEU A 148 -9.17 5.50 2.73
N ILE A 149 -9.30 4.20 2.81
CA ILE A 149 -8.17 3.29 3.06
C ILE A 149 -7.89 2.54 1.75
N VAL A 150 -6.65 2.63 1.27
CA VAL A 150 -6.16 1.86 0.12
C VAL A 150 -5.18 0.82 0.64
N ASN A 151 -5.60 -0.42 0.61
CA ASN A 151 -4.75 -1.57 0.88
C ASN A 151 -3.98 -1.97 -0.38
N ILE A 152 -2.81 -2.56 -0.21
CA ILE A 152 -2.03 -3.10 -1.33
C ILE A 152 -2.06 -4.63 -1.33
N GLY A 153 -2.66 -5.19 -2.37
CA GLY A 153 -2.63 -6.60 -2.71
C GLY A 153 -1.44 -6.94 -3.60
N SER A 154 -1.59 -7.98 -4.39
CA SER A 154 -0.63 -8.41 -5.41
C SER A 154 -1.26 -9.46 -6.32
N ILE A 155 -0.82 -9.53 -7.59
CA ILE A 155 -1.13 -10.67 -8.47
C ILE A 155 -0.76 -12.02 -7.82
N THR A 156 0.32 -12.05 -7.03
CA THR A 156 0.76 -13.25 -6.31
C THR A 156 -0.31 -13.76 -5.32
N GLY A 157 -1.16 -12.88 -4.77
CA GLY A 157 -2.31 -13.29 -3.95
C GLY A 157 -3.39 -14.05 -4.72
N MET A 158 -3.38 -14.00 -6.07
CA MET A 158 -4.23 -14.79 -6.96
C MET A 158 -3.53 -16.05 -7.47
N GLU A 159 -2.24 -15.94 -7.81
CA GLU A 159 -1.46 -17.01 -8.44
C GLU A 159 -0.92 -18.03 -7.42
N GLY A 160 -0.63 -17.57 -6.19
CA GLY A 160 0.18 -18.31 -5.24
C GLY A 160 1.68 -18.20 -5.54
N ASP A 161 2.50 -18.77 -4.65
CA ASP A 161 3.96 -18.94 -4.82
C ASP A 161 4.39 -20.12 -3.98
N GLY A 162 4.90 -21.19 -4.60
CA GLY A 162 5.30 -22.42 -3.90
C GLY A 162 6.55 -22.29 -3.03
N TYR A 163 7.29 -21.18 -3.15
CA TYR A 163 8.52 -20.93 -2.38
C TYR A 163 8.35 -19.85 -1.32
N GLY A 164 7.50 -18.88 -1.54
CA GLY A 164 7.27 -17.75 -0.65
C GLY A 164 5.83 -17.69 -0.14
N VAL A 165 5.38 -18.73 0.56
CA VAL A 165 3.97 -18.95 0.97
C VAL A 165 3.39 -17.83 1.84
N ASP A 166 4.23 -17.16 2.62
CA ASP A 166 3.86 -16.03 3.49
C ASP A 166 3.23 -14.87 2.71
N TYR A 167 3.88 -14.47 1.63
CA TYR A 167 3.47 -13.30 0.85
C TYR A 167 2.12 -13.50 0.13
N PRO A 168 1.90 -14.56 -0.68
CA PRO A 168 0.60 -14.81 -1.30
C PRO A 168 -0.52 -15.00 -0.28
N THR A 169 -0.25 -15.67 0.85
CA THR A 169 -1.24 -15.85 1.93
C THR A 169 -1.68 -14.51 2.50
N ALA A 170 -0.72 -13.64 2.85
CA ALA A 170 -1.02 -12.31 3.36
C ALA A 170 -1.78 -11.47 2.34
N LYS A 171 -1.32 -11.43 1.08
CA LYS A 171 -1.92 -10.61 0.03
C LYS A 171 -3.32 -11.07 -0.34
N SER A 172 -3.56 -12.38 -0.45
CA SER A 172 -4.91 -12.93 -0.65
C SER A 172 -5.87 -12.54 0.49
N SER A 173 -5.41 -12.63 1.73
CA SER A 173 -6.20 -12.23 2.91
C SER A 173 -6.56 -10.75 2.89
N VAL A 174 -5.61 -9.88 2.50
CA VAL A 174 -5.85 -8.43 2.34
C VAL A 174 -6.87 -8.15 1.23
N MET A 175 -6.71 -8.78 0.07
CA MET A 175 -7.55 -8.56 -1.12
C MET A 175 -9.01 -8.88 -0.87
N PHE A 176 -9.29 -9.96 -0.18
CA PHE A 176 -10.65 -10.48 -0.05
C PHE A 176 -11.23 -10.31 1.36
N GLY A 177 -10.52 -10.75 2.41
CA GLY A 177 -11.03 -10.71 3.77
C GLY A 177 -10.99 -9.31 4.39
N LEU A 178 -9.78 -8.77 4.56
CA LEU A 178 -9.56 -7.52 5.28
C LEU A 178 -10.29 -6.35 4.60
N THR A 179 -10.08 -6.17 3.30
CA THR A 179 -10.63 -5.02 2.56
C THR A 179 -12.15 -4.98 2.61
N LYS A 180 -12.83 -6.12 2.39
CA LYS A 180 -14.30 -6.19 2.43
C LYS A 180 -14.85 -5.94 3.83
N SER A 181 -14.21 -6.50 4.86
CA SER A 181 -14.64 -6.32 6.25
C SER A 181 -14.52 -4.86 6.70
N VAL A 182 -13.40 -4.20 6.34
CA VAL A 182 -13.20 -2.78 6.66
C VAL A 182 -14.15 -1.89 5.86
N ALA A 183 -14.43 -2.21 4.59
CA ALA A 183 -15.39 -1.48 3.77
C ALA A 183 -16.83 -1.58 4.32
N GLN A 184 -17.25 -2.76 4.79
CA GLN A 184 -18.57 -2.95 5.43
C GLN A 184 -18.70 -2.14 6.72
N TYR A 185 -17.65 -2.12 7.55
CA TYR A 185 -17.62 -1.28 8.74
C TYR A 185 -17.64 0.21 8.36
N GLY A 186 -16.75 0.60 7.43
CA GLY A 186 -16.54 1.99 7.03
C GLY A 186 -17.77 2.63 6.41
N SER A 187 -18.56 1.88 5.64
CA SER A 187 -19.79 2.38 5.00
C SER A 187 -20.83 2.91 5.99
N GLN A 188 -20.86 2.37 7.21
CA GLN A 188 -21.75 2.83 8.27
C GLN A 188 -21.33 4.21 8.82
N TYR A 189 -20.09 4.62 8.57
CA TYR A 189 -19.47 5.83 9.12
C TYR A 189 -18.94 6.78 8.03
N GLY A 190 -19.26 6.54 6.77
CA GLY A 190 -18.96 7.44 5.66
C GLY A 190 -17.54 7.37 5.13
N PHE A 191 -16.76 6.31 5.44
CA PHE A 191 -15.45 6.07 4.82
C PHE A 191 -15.40 4.76 4.05
N ARG A 192 -14.47 4.67 3.12
CA ARG A 192 -14.32 3.55 2.17
C ARG A 192 -13.02 2.77 2.42
N CYS A 193 -13.00 1.53 1.99
CA CYS A 193 -11.78 0.72 1.92
C CYS A 193 -11.74 -0.02 0.58
N VAL A 194 -10.63 0.08 -0.13
CA VAL A 194 -10.40 -0.61 -1.40
C VAL A 194 -9.02 -1.28 -1.37
N CYS A 195 -8.82 -2.26 -2.23
CA CYS A 195 -7.51 -2.86 -2.46
C CYS A 195 -7.08 -2.62 -3.89
N VAL A 196 -5.81 -2.26 -4.10
CA VAL A 196 -5.16 -2.23 -5.40
C VAL A 196 -4.16 -3.37 -5.44
N SER A 197 -4.25 -4.21 -6.47
CA SER A 197 -3.40 -5.40 -6.63
C SER A 197 -2.60 -5.33 -7.93
N PRO A 198 -1.35 -4.83 -7.85
CA PRO A 198 -0.49 -4.77 -9.01
C PRO A 198 -0.04 -6.14 -9.50
N GLY A 199 0.15 -6.24 -10.81
CA GLY A 199 0.96 -7.25 -11.46
C GLY A 199 2.45 -6.87 -11.43
N PRO A 200 3.21 -7.20 -12.50
CA PRO A 200 4.59 -6.77 -12.64
C PRO A 200 4.66 -5.25 -12.83
N VAL A 201 5.47 -4.58 -11.99
CA VAL A 201 5.73 -3.14 -12.05
C VAL A 201 7.25 -2.92 -12.13
N LEU A 202 7.73 -2.01 -12.96
CA LEU A 202 9.15 -1.73 -13.22
C LEU A 202 9.84 -1.07 -12.00
N THR A 203 9.76 -1.73 -10.86
CA THR A 203 10.45 -1.33 -9.61
C THR A 203 11.81 -2.01 -9.45
N ARG A 204 12.10 -3.02 -10.25
CA ARG A 204 13.37 -3.77 -10.31
C ARG A 204 13.48 -4.52 -11.66
N PRO A 205 14.69 -4.82 -12.17
CA PRO A 205 14.90 -5.40 -13.52
C PRO A 205 14.05 -6.65 -13.80
N GLY A 206 14.01 -7.63 -12.90
CA GLY A 206 13.27 -8.88 -13.11
C GLY A 206 11.73 -8.73 -13.27
N MET A 207 11.19 -7.55 -13.07
CA MET A 207 9.76 -7.31 -13.32
C MET A 207 9.46 -7.17 -14.82
N ALA A 208 10.40 -6.70 -15.62
CA ALA A 208 10.24 -6.56 -17.07
C ALA A 208 10.11 -7.92 -17.78
N GLU A 209 10.61 -8.99 -17.16
CA GLU A 209 10.59 -10.35 -17.71
C GLU A 209 9.27 -11.10 -17.46
N MET A 210 8.41 -10.54 -16.60
CA MET A 210 7.13 -11.17 -16.27
C MET A 210 6.10 -10.93 -17.38
N GLU A 211 5.53 -12.01 -17.91
CA GLU A 211 4.54 -11.95 -18.98
C GLU A 211 3.23 -11.32 -18.54
N THR A 212 2.63 -10.53 -19.42
CA THR A 212 1.29 -9.96 -19.32
C THR A 212 0.62 -9.99 -20.70
N LEU A 213 -0.71 -9.91 -20.76
CA LEU A 213 -1.42 -9.80 -22.06
C LEU A 213 -1.08 -8.50 -22.80
N LEU A 214 -0.71 -7.43 -22.08
CA LEU A 214 -0.27 -6.18 -22.70
C LEU A 214 1.20 -6.21 -23.15
N GLY A 215 1.94 -7.33 -22.95
CA GLY A 215 3.31 -7.53 -23.40
C GLY A 215 4.36 -6.67 -22.68
N ARG A 216 4.03 -6.07 -21.55
CA ARG A 216 4.95 -5.26 -20.74
C ARG A 216 4.58 -5.26 -19.26
N ALA A 217 5.53 -4.95 -18.40
CA ALA A 217 5.25 -4.55 -17.03
C ALA A 217 4.68 -3.11 -16.98
N ALA A 218 4.00 -2.77 -15.89
CA ALA A 218 3.51 -1.43 -15.65
C ALA A 218 4.66 -0.49 -15.25
N GLU A 219 4.53 0.77 -15.64
CA GLU A 219 5.31 1.85 -15.05
C GLU A 219 4.77 2.17 -13.63
N PRO A 220 5.62 2.52 -12.67
CA PRO A 220 5.18 2.90 -11.31
C PRO A 220 4.09 3.97 -11.30
N GLN A 221 4.14 4.92 -12.24
CA GLN A 221 3.14 5.99 -12.35
C GLN A 221 1.74 5.46 -12.67
N GLU A 222 1.60 4.37 -13.41
CA GLU A 222 0.28 3.79 -13.74
C GLU A 222 -0.44 3.29 -12.49
N ILE A 223 0.31 2.78 -11.51
CA ILE A 223 -0.26 2.38 -10.21
C ILE A 223 -0.63 3.61 -9.37
N VAL A 224 0.25 4.61 -9.35
CA VAL A 224 0.00 5.89 -8.67
C VAL A 224 -1.25 6.58 -9.21
N ASP A 225 -1.43 6.62 -10.53
CA ASP A 225 -2.58 7.26 -11.19
C ASP A 225 -3.91 6.59 -10.79
N LEU A 226 -3.93 5.25 -10.71
CA LEU A 226 -5.10 4.53 -10.22
C LEU A 226 -5.44 4.90 -8.77
N ILE A 227 -4.44 5.00 -7.90
CA ILE A 227 -4.66 5.35 -6.49
C ILE A 227 -5.16 6.79 -6.37
N LEU A 228 -4.61 7.73 -7.13
CA LEU A 228 -5.09 9.11 -7.19
C LEU A 228 -6.53 9.20 -7.72
N PHE A 229 -6.88 8.40 -8.73
CA PHE A 229 -8.26 8.28 -9.20
C PHE A 229 -9.20 7.81 -8.07
N LEU A 230 -8.84 6.76 -7.34
CA LEU A 230 -9.64 6.23 -6.23
C LEU A 230 -9.81 7.24 -5.09
N ALA A 231 -8.80 8.09 -4.85
CA ALA A 231 -8.82 9.15 -3.85
C ALA A 231 -9.58 10.41 -4.29
N SER A 232 -9.88 10.54 -5.59
CA SER A 232 -10.64 11.65 -6.16
C SER A 232 -12.15 11.45 -6.00
N ASP A 233 -12.91 12.49 -6.31
CA ASP A 233 -14.38 12.45 -6.35
C ASP A 233 -14.93 11.47 -7.39
N LYS A 234 -14.14 11.12 -8.42
CA LYS A 234 -14.52 10.17 -9.45
C LYS A 234 -14.49 8.72 -8.99
N GLY A 235 -13.69 8.41 -7.95
CA GLY A 235 -13.59 7.07 -7.37
C GLY A 235 -14.61 6.77 -6.25
N GLN A 236 -15.48 7.70 -5.89
CA GLN A 236 -16.32 7.63 -4.68
C GLN A 236 -17.28 6.43 -4.64
N PHE A 237 -17.70 5.90 -5.77
CA PHE A 237 -18.63 4.76 -5.83
C PHE A 237 -17.92 3.39 -5.75
N ILE A 238 -16.60 3.38 -5.65
CA ILE A 238 -15.79 2.15 -5.52
C ILE A 238 -15.50 1.90 -4.05
N ASN A 239 -16.02 0.79 -3.50
CA ASN A 239 -15.84 0.40 -2.10
C ASN A 239 -15.86 -1.13 -1.94
N GLY A 240 -15.01 -1.69 -1.09
CA GLY A 240 -14.95 -3.12 -0.79
C GLY A 240 -14.36 -3.96 -1.92
N GLU A 241 -13.81 -3.36 -2.96
CA GLU A 241 -13.33 -4.04 -4.17
C GLU A 241 -11.82 -4.20 -4.16
N ASN A 242 -11.37 -5.32 -4.76
CA ASN A 242 -9.98 -5.54 -5.11
C ASN A 242 -9.79 -5.27 -6.60
N ILE A 243 -9.04 -4.25 -6.94
CA ILE A 243 -8.81 -3.81 -8.30
C ILE A 243 -7.46 -4.34 -8.78
N MET A 244 -7.52 -5.30 -9.72
CA MET A 244 -6.32 -5.80 -10.39
C MET A 244 -5.80 -4.76 -11.39
N ILE A 245 -4.51 -4.47 -11.35
CA ILE A 245 -3.80 -3.64 -12.32
C ILE A 245 -2.51 -4.40 -12.73
N ASP A 246 -2.68 -5.36 -13.63
CA ASP A 246 -1.69 -6.42 -13.90
C ASP A 246 -1.39 -6.64 -15.38
N GLY A 247 -1.87 -5.76 -16.27
CA GLY A 247 -1.71 -5.92 -17.72
C GLY A 247 -2.40 -7.15 -18.28
N GLY A 248 -3.42 -7.67 -17.57
CA GLY A 248 -4.16 -8.87 -17.96
C GLY A 248 -3.48 -10.18 -17.57
N ARG A 249 -2.44 -10.16 -16.72
CA ARG A 249 -1.73 -11.36 -16.29
C ARG A 249 -2.66 -12.39 -15.63
N ASN A 250 -3.57 -11.96 -14.76
CA ASN A 250 -4.54 -12.85 -14.11
C ASN A 250 -5.56 -13.46 -15.11
N ALA A 251 -5.71 -12.87 -16.29
CA ALA A 251 -6.56 -13.37 -17.35
C ALA A 251 -5.82 -14.30 -18.34
N MET A 252 -4.51 -14.46 -18.21
CA MET A 252 -3.75 -15.42 -19.00
C MET A 252 -4.20 -16.82 -18.66
N GLY A 253 -4.69 -17.58 -19.63
CA GLY A 253 -4.95 -18.99 -19.45
C GLY A 253 -3.66 -19.68 -19.01
N ARG A 254 -3.73 -20.59 -18.01
CA ARG A 254 -2.59 -21.46 -17.72
C ARG A 254 -2.30 -22.24 -19.00
N GLY A 255 -1.23 -21.86 -19.69
CA GLY A 255 -0.73 -22.62 -20.82
C GLY A 255 -0.62 -24.07 -20.38
N LYS A 256 -1.00 -24.98 -21.27
CA LYS A 256 -0.81 -26.41 -21.01
C LYS A 256 0.65 -26.62 -20.68
N ALA A 257 0.92 -27.03 -19.45
CA ALA A 257 2.23 -27.50 -19.03
C ALA A 257 2.64 -28.72 -19.89
#